data_d5c01df45ba46c0132b37997b684fd2f
#
_entry.id   d5c01df45ba46c0132b37997b684fd2f
#
_cell.length_a   1.000
_cell.length_b   1.000
_cell.length_c   1.000
_cell.angle_alpha   90.00
_cell.angle_beta   90.00
_cell.angle_gamma   90.00
#
_symmetry.space_group_name_H-M   'P 1'
#
loop_
_entity.id
_entity.type
_entity.pdbx_description
1 polymer ?
#
loop_
_entity_poly.entity_id
_entity_poly.type
_entity_poly.pdbx_seq_one_letter_code
_entity_poly.pdbx_strand_id
1 'polypeptide(L)'
;MKRIVFFLIISLISISWTSHKKVGSIYRYFWGKNDNYSVWIIDGNRVRQKIYKEWLYGGNEQRYTFNPIGEIWIDNAISSEEFDLTVAHELNERHLMAKFGWTYQASHDSSLRLELVIRHNNEEICRAHEASLKKVGVTDSYNIKEIKYIPDSIQLQNLYRIPVGKRDGISIWVVDGYLVRKNIYPDFGFSGNDLAYHFIPSKEIWIDGQVSCEETEYSIALEMMERKLMVEGKSYSDAYEDAVQTIQQQRDAMEHLIQSHFKIAIPDSLSRDAGIIDPDEK
;
A
#
# COMPACT_ATOMS: atom_id res chain seq x y z
N MET A 1 58.06 44.29 -5.00
CA MET A 1 56.96 43.92 -4.09
C MET A 1 55.76 43.43 -4.92
N LYS A 2 55.57 42.12 -5.02
CA LYS A 2 54.42 41.52 -5.75
C LYS A 2 53.31 41.27 -4.72
N ARG A 3 52.15 41.91 -4.88
CA ARG A 3 50.95 41.67 -4.08
C ARG A 3 50.25 40.39 -4.62
N ILE A 4 50.22 39.35 -3.81
CA ILE A 4 49.43 38.14 -4.06
C ILE A 4 48.02 38.42 -3.58
N VAL A 5 47.08 38.50 -4.52
CA VAL A 5 45.63 38.58 -4.22
C VAL A 5 45.13 37.15 -4.03
N PHE A 6 44.76 36.83 -2.79
CA PHE A 6 44.09 35.60 -2.46
C PHE A 6 42.60 35.72 -2.86
N PHE A 7 42.18 34.99 -3.90
CA PHE A 7 40.78 34.81 -4.18
C PHE A 7 40.25 33.72 -3.25
N LEU A 8 39.46 34.11 -2.27
CA LEU A 8 38.65 33.21 -1.45
C LEU A 8 37.48 32.73 -2.32
N ILE A 9 37.55 31.50 -2.85
CA ILE A 9 36.41 30.84 -3.45
C ILE A 9 35.53 30.36 -2.31
N ILE A 10 34.49 31.13 -1.98
CA ILE A 10 33.40 30.68 -1.15
C ILE A 10 32.58 29.74 -2.01
N SER A 11 32.81 28.42 -1.87
CA SER A 11 31.91 27.44 -2.39
C SER A 11 30.60 27.55 -1.62
N LEU A 12 29.63 28.19 -2.25
CA LEU A 12 28.23 28.12 -1.83
C LEU A 12 27.81 26.63 -1.92
N ILE A 13 27.92 25.94 -0.79
CA ILE A 13 27.21 24.70 -0.60
C ILE A 13 25.73 25.09 -0.64
N SER A 14 25.12 24.91 -1.79
CA SER A 14 23.68 24.93 -1.91
C SER A 14 23.15 23.76 -1.07
N ILE A 15 22.88 24.03 0.20
CA ILE A 15 22.01 23.19 1.00
C ILE A 15 20.67 23.26 0.28
N SER A 16 20.42 22.28 -0.57
CA SER A 16 19.11 22.04 -1.10
C SER A 16 18.20 21.79 0.09
N TRP A 17 17.55 22.84 0.54
CA TRP A 17 16.43 22.73 1.44
C TRP A 17 15.37 21.94 0.68
N THR A 18 15.25 20.65 0.98
CA THR A 18 14.06 19.90 0.62
C THR A 18 12.89 20.73 1.06
N SER A 19 12.13 21.26 0.11
CA SER A 19 11.01 22.14 0.35
C SER A 19 10.16 21.49 1.43
N HIS A 20 9.94 22.17 2.54
CA HIS A 20 8.99 21.73 3.55
C HIS A 20 7.64 21.63 2.86
N LYS A 21 7.24 20.38 2.51
CA LYS A 21 5.95 20.13 1.90
C LYS A 21 4.90 20.63 2.89
N LYS A 22 4.01 21.51 2.42
CA LYS A 22 3.12 22.34 3.23
C LYS A 22 2.37 21.55 4.30
N VAL A 23 2.17 22.14 5.47
CA VAL A 23 1.22 21.67 6.48
C VAL A 23 -0.13 21.39 5.81
N GLY A 24 -0.65 20.19 5.96
CA GLY A 24 -1.84 19.71 5.24
C GLY A 24 -1.54 18.88 3.98
N SER A 25 -0.27 18.67 3.62
CA SER A 25 0.10 17.73 2.56
C SER A 25 -0.10 16.28 3.00
N ILE A 26 -0.11 15.35 2.02
CA ILE A 26 -0.17 13.91 2.30
C ILE A 26 1.10 13.38 2.99
N TYR A 27 2.22 14.08 2.90
CA TYR A 27 3.49 13.66 3.48
C TYR A 27 3.45 13.74 5.00
N ARG A 28 3.75 12.62 5.68
CA ARG A 28 3.80 12.51 7.12
C ARG A 28 5.23 12.51 7.63
N TYR A 29 6.07 11.61 7.10
CA TYR A 29 7.42 11.42 7.57
C TYR A 29 8.36 11.04 6.44
N PHE A 30 9.55 11.65 6.41
CA PHE A 30 10.64 11.19 5.56
C PHE A 30 11.34 10.04 6.25
N TRP A 31 11.20 8.83 5.71
CA TRP A 31 11.79 7.64 6.31
C TRP A 31 13.28 7.54 5.98
N GLY A 32 13.68 7.83 4.73
CA GLY A 32 15.09 7.75 4.33
C GLY A 32 15.29 7.78 2.84
N LYS A 33 16.52 7.49 2.44
CA LYS A 33 16.90 7.30 1.04
C LYS A 33 17.40 5.88 0.84
N ASN A 34 17.04 5.33 -0.30
CA ASN A 34 17.60 4.12 -0.83
C ASN A 34 18.12 4.40 -2.24
N ASP A 35 19.44 4.36 -2.42
CA ASP A 35 20.11 4.81 -3.63
C ASP A 35 19.64 6.22 -4.04
N ASN A 36 18.96 6.34 -5.18
CA ASN A 36 18.43 7.60 -5.71
C ASN A 36 16.98 7.88 -5.29
N TYR A 37 16.37 7.01 -4.48
CA TYR A 37 14.96 7.13 -4.09
C TYR A 37 14.78 7.65 -2.69
N SER A 38 13.82 8.53 -2.54
CA SER A 38 13.33 9.01 -1.25
C SER A 38 12.13 8.19 -0.84
N VAL A 39 12.19 7.53 0.32
CA VAL A 39 11.07 6.79 0.89
C VAL A 39 10.32 7.70 1.85
N TRP A 40 9.01 7.83 1.65
CA TRP A 40 8.14 8.67 2.43
C TRP A 40 6.99 7.88 3.04
N ILE A 41 6.74 8.08 4.31
CA ILE A 41 5.47 7.69 4.93
C ILE A 41 4.47 8.78 4.62
N ILE A 42 3.34 8.41 4.03
CA ILE A 42 2.31 9.35 3.63
C ILE A 42 0.96 9.02 4.30
N ASP A 43 0.05 9.95 4.25
CA ASP A 43 -1.33 9.78 4.69
C ASP A 43 -2.12 9.01 3.64
N GLY A 44 -2.16 7.68 3.78
CA GLY A 44 -2.85 6.81 2.83
C GLY A 44 -4.36 7.07 2.78
N ASN A 45 -4.98 7.41 3.91
CA ASN A 45 -6.39 7.77 3.93
C ASN A 45 -6.66 8.98 3.01
N ARG A 46 -5.80 10.01 3.05
CA ARG A 46 -5.91 11.16 2.14
C ARG A 46 -5.63 10.80 0.68
N VAL A 47 -4.69 9.90 0.42
CA VAL A 47 -4.46 9.43 -0.95
C VAL A 47 -5.71 8.75 -1.47
N ARG A 48 -6.28 7.81 -0.70
CA ARG A 48 -7.54 7.13 -1.07
C ARG A 48 -8.69 8.11 -1.24
N GLN A 49 -8.77 9.14 -0.41
CA GLN A 49 -9.85 10.12 -0.44
C GLN A 49 -9.73 11.10 -1.62
N LYS A 50 -8.51 11.58 -1.95
CA LYS A 50 -8.33 12.75 -2.82
C LYS A 50 -7.59 12.47 -4.14
N ILE A 51 -6.90 11.33 -4.25
CA ILE A 51 -6.02 11.07 -5.37
C ILE A 51 -6.41 9.77 -6.06
N TYR A 52 -6.37 8.63 -5.36
CA TYR A 52 -6.65 7.33 -5.93
C TYR A 52 -7.31 6.42 -4.89
N LYS A 53 -8.58 6.12 -5.10
CA LYS A 53 -9.46 5.44 -4.12
C LYS A 53 -9.02 4.01 -3.77
N GLU A 54 -8.31 3.32 -4.65
CA GLU A 54 -7.85 1.93 -4.50
C GLU A 54 -6.40 1.82 -4.01
N TRP A 55 -5.78 2.95 -3.63
CA TRP A 55 -4.39 2.93 -3.20
C TRP A 55 -4.21 2.22 -1.86
N LEU A 56 -3.34 1.21 -1.82
CA LEU A 56 -3.06 0.38 -0.64
C LEU A 56 -1.55 0.20 -0.47
N TYR A 57 -1.11 0.02 0.77
CA TYR A 57 0.26 -0.27 1.18
C TYR A 57 1.31 0.73 0.72
N GLY A 58 1.58 0.82 -0.57
CA GLY A 58 2.64 1.64 -1.13
C GLY A 58 2.43 1.98 -2.59
N GLY A 59 3.43 2.70 -3.15
CA GLY A 59 3.42 3.06 -4.56
C GLY A 59 4.70 3.73 -5.03
N ASN A 60 4.94 3.61 -6.32
CA ASN A 60 6.06 4.20 -7.02
C ASN A 60 5.61 4.91 -8.32
N GLU A 61 6.47 5.75 -8.89
CA GLU A 61 6.13 6.57 -10.07
C GLU A 61 6.00 5.78 -11.38
N GLN A 62 6.44 4.53 -11.42
CA GLN A 62 6.25 3.70 -12.61
C GLN A 62 4.83 3.12 -12.67
N ARG A 63 4.22 2.89 -11.51
CA ARG A 63 2.83 2.44 -11.38
C ARG A 63 1.87 3.64 -11.35
N TYR A 64 2.16 4.65 -10.55
CA TYR A 64 1.25 5.76 -10.31
C TYR A 64 1.83 7.08 -10.80
N THR A 65 1.23 7.67 -11.82
CA THR A 65 1.69 8.94 -12.42
C THR A 65 1.61 10.14 -11.46
N PHE A 66 0.79 10.05 -10.43
CA PHE A 66 0.73 11.05 -9.36
C PHE A 66 1.86 10.94 -8.34
N ASN A 67 2.60 9.83 -8.34
CA ASN A 67 3.77 9.67 -7.48
C ASN A 67 4.94 10.47 -8.05
N PRO A 68 5.59 11.35 -7.30
CA PRO A 68 6.72 12.11 -7.81
C PRO A 68 7.90 11.20 -8.19
N ILE A 69 8.57 11.56 -9.28
CA ILE A 69 9.74 10.83 -9.77
C ILE A 69 10.79 10.73 -8.66
N GLY A 70 11.28 9.53 -8.41
CA GLY A 70 12.30 9.27 -7.39
C GLY A 70 11.73 9.16 -5.96
N GLU A 71 10.43 9.04 -5.80
CA GLU A 71 9.81 8.80 -4.51
C GLU A 71 9.14 7.42 -4.45
N ILE A 72 9.28 6.77 -3.31
CA ILE A 72 8.49 5.62 -2.90
C ILE A 72 7.58 6.10 -1.78
N TRP A 73 6.30 5.87 -1.93
CA TRP A 73 5.29 6.21 -0.93
C TRP A 73 4.84 4.97 -0.18
N ILE A 74 4.78 5.08 1.14
CA ILE A 74 4.32 4.00 2.03
C ILE A 74 3.19 4.53 2.87
N ASP A 75 2.12 3.76 2.98
CA ASP A 75 0.93 4.09 3.75
C ASP A 75 1.23 4.12 5.26
N ASN A 76 0.82 5.19 5.93
CA ASN A 76 0.91 5.27 7.39
C ASN A 76 -0.09 4.36 8.11
N ALA A 77 -1.03 3.74 7.39
CA ALA A 77 -2.00 2.82 7.97
C ALA A 77 -1.46 1.41 8.19
N ILE A 78 -0.30 1.05 7.59
CA ILE A 78 0.30 -0.28 7.76
C ILE A 78 1.22 -0.35 8.99
N SER A 79 1.41 -1.56 9.52
CA SER A 79 2.29 -1.80 10.66
C SER A 79 3.77 -1.76 10.29
N SER A 80 4.63 -1.68 11.31
CA SER A 80 6.08 -1.72 11.13
C SER A 80 6.58 -3.02 10.50
N GLU A 81 5.91 -4.14 10.76
CA GLU A 81 6.26 -5.44 10.19
C GLU A 81 6.04 -5.50 8.67
N GLU A 82 5.02 -4.77 8.19
CA GLU A 82 4.71 -4.70 6.76
C GLU A 82 5.53 -3.61 6.05
N PHE A 83 6.03 -2.64 6.78
CA PHE A 83 6.69 -1.47 6.21
C PHE A 83 7.90 -1.85 5.35
N ASP A 84 8.86 -2.60 5.90
CA ASP A 84 10.09 -2.97 5.20
C ASP A 84 9.82 -3.89 4.00
N LEU A 85 8.79 -4.74 4.12
CA LEU A 85 8.35 -5.61 3.02
C LEU A 85 7.76 -4.80 1.88
N THR A 86 6.91 -3.82 2.20
CA THR A 86 6.33 -2.91 1.21
C THR A 86 7.41 -2.07 0.53
N VAL A 87 8.40 -1.55 1.27
CA VAL A 87 9.54 -0.84 0.66
C VAL A 87 10.30 -1.73 -0.31
N ALA A 88 10.58 -2.98 0.07
CA ALA A 88 11.27 -3.93 -0.80
C ALA A 88 10.46 -4.26 -2.05
N HIS A 89 9.14 -4.41 -1.91
CA HIS A 89 8.19 -4.62 -3.01
C HIS A 89 8.25 -3.48 -4.01
N GLU A 90 8.00 -2.26 -3.57
CA GLU A 90 7.93 -1.07 -4.41
C GLU A 90 9.24 -0.79 -5.16
N LEU A 91 10.37 -0.97 -4.48
CA LEU A 91 11.68 -0.81 -5.11
C LEU A 91 11.94 -1.86 -6.18
N ASN A 92 11.58 -3.12 -5.92
CA ASN A 92 11.74 -4.20 -6.89
C ASN A 92 10.81 -4.01 -8.09
N GLU A 93 9.52 -3.74 -7.85
CA GLU A 93 8.53 -3.51 -8.88
C GLU A 93 8.97 -2.38 -9.82
N ARG A 94 9.26 -1.23 -9.23
CA ARG A 94 9.78 -0.08 -9.95
C ARG A 94 11.02 -0.40 -10.78
N HIS A 95 11.98 -1.14 -10.21
CA HIS A 95 13.21 -1.50 -10.90
C HIS A 95 12.93 -2.36 -12.13
N LEU A 96 12.06 -3.35 -12.01
CA LEU A 96 11.67 -4.22 -13.10
C LEU A 96 10.97 -3.44 -14.23
N MET A 97 10.07 -2.55 -13.89
CA MET A 97 9.37 -1.68 -14.85
C MET A 97 10.35 -0.70 -15.52
N ALA A 98 11.13 0.05 -14.76
CA ALA A 98 11.98 1.11 -15.29
C ALA A 98 13.19 0.60 -16.06
N LYS A 99 13.84 -0.47 -15.60
CA LYS A 99 15.09 -0.97 -16.20
C LYS A 99 14.88 -2.01 -17.29
N PHE A 100 13.87 -2.87 -17.12
CA PHE A 100 13.64 -3.99 -18.02
C PHE A 100 12.38 -3.82 -18.87
N GLY A 101 11.59 -2.77 -18.65
CA GLY A 101 10.36 -2.51 -19.39
C GLY A 101 9.28 -3.56 -19.15
N TRP A 102 9.28 -4.19 -17.98
CA TRP A 102 8.24 -5.16 -17.63
C TRP A 102 6.91 -4.46 -17.44
N THR A 103 5.83 -5.18 -17.71
CA THR A 103 4.48 -4.70 -17.37
C THR A 103 4.33 -4.61 -15.85
N TYR A 104 3.40 -3.78 -15.38
CA TYR A 104 3.06 -3.70 -13.97
C TYR A 104 2.76 -5.08 -13.39
N GLN A 105 1.85 -5.84 -13.99
CA GLN A 105 1.45 -7.16 -13.47
C GLN A 105 2.63 -8.10 -13.29
N ALA A 106 3.53 -8.21 -14.29
CA ALA A 106 4.70 -9.08 -14.19
C ALA A 106 5.67 -8.62 -13.10
N SER A 107 5.84 -7.30 -12.94
CA SER A 107 6.70 -6.71 -11.92
C SER A 107 6.13 -6.91 -10.52
N HIS A 108 4.83 -6.69 -10.36
CA HIS A 108 4.08 -6.92 -9.13
C HIS A 108 4.14 -8.39 -8.69
N ASP A 109 3.83 -9.33 -9.57
CA ASP A 109 3.93 -10.77 -9.28
C ASP A 109 5.34 -11.18 -8.85
N SER A 110 6.38 -10.59 -9.46
CA SER A 110 7.76 -10.81 -9.07
C SER A 110 8.09 -10.24 -7.69
N SER A 111 7.52 -9.08 -7.36
CA SER A 111 7.71 -8.44 -6.06
C SER A 111 7.00 -9.20 -4.94
N LEU A 112 5.80 -9.73 -5.19
CA LEU A 112 5.11 -10.64 -4.26
C LEU A 112 5.94 -11.89 -3.95
N ARG A 113 6.66 -12.42 -4.96
CA ARG A 113 7.58 -13.56 -4.74
C ARG A 113 8.76 -13.20 -3.86
N LEU A 114 9.34 -12.02 -4.09
CA LEU A 114 10.41 -11.48 -3.24
C LEU A 114 9.93 -11.36 -1.80
N GLU A 115 8.76 -10.79 -1.58
CA GLU A 115 8.16 -10.71 -0.26
C GLU A 115 8.00 -12.08 0.40
N LEU A 116 7.48 -13.08 -0.32
CA LEU A 116 7.35 -14.43 0.20
C LEU A 116 8.69 -15.01 0.66
N VAL A 117 9.75 -14.84 -0.13
CA VAL A 117 11.09 -15.28 0.25
C VAL A 117 11.55 -14.58 1.53
N ILE A 118 11.35 -13.27 1.64
CA ILE A 118 11.69 -12.49 2.83
C ILE A 118 10.88 -12.96 4.03
N ARG A 119 9.56 -13.13 3.88
CA ARG A 119 8.65 -13.58 4.96
C ARG A 119 9.00 -14.98 5.49
N HIS A 120 9.52 -15.88 4.64
CA HIS A 120 9.89 -17.24 5.05
C HIS A 120 11.30 -17.35 5.67
N ASN A 121 12.18 -16.40 5.35
CA ASN A 121 13.55 -16.39 5.86
C ASN A 121 13.68 -15.52 7.13
N ASN A 122 12.92 -15.84 8.16
CA ASN A 122 12.79 -15.05 9.41
C ASN A 122 14.10 -14.62 10.07
N GLU A 123 15.21 -15.35 9.87
CA GLU A 123 16.51 -14.99 10.42
C GLU A 123 17.26 -13.94 9.58
N GLU A 124 16.78 -13.66 8.37
CA GLU A 124 17.43 -12.77 7.41
C GLU A 124 16.63 -11.52 7.05
N ILE A 125 15.43 -11.28 7.67
CA ILE A 125 14.57 -10.15 7.29
C ILE A 125 15.36 -8.83 7.27
N CYS A 126 16.14 -8.55 8.30
CA CYS A 126 16.96 -7.32 8.33
C CYS A 126 18.11 -7.34 7.32
N ARG A 127 18.72 -8.52 7.07
CA ARG A 127 19.80 -8.68 6.07
C ARG A 127 19.27 -8.76 4.65
N ALA A 128 18.09 -9.36 4.45
CA ALA A 128 17.43 -9.41 3.16
C ALA A 128 16.91 -8.03 2.73
N HIS A 129 16.48 -7.22 3.68
CA HIS A 129 16.17 -5.81 3.45
C HIS A 129 17.38 -5.09 2.81
N GLU A 130 18.55 -5.11 3.46
CA GLU A 130 19.76 -4.50 2.89
C GLU A 130 20.21 -5.17 1.58
N ALA A 131 20.04 -6.48 1.44
CA ALA A 131 20.47 -7.22 0.27
C ALA A 131 19.51 -7.09 -0.92
N SER A 132 18.21 -7.02 -0.71
CA SER A 132 17.22 -6.78 -1.78
C SER A 132 17.33 -5.36 -2.29
N LEU A 133 17.61 -4.39 -1.43
CA LEU A 133 17.87 -3.02 -1.81
C LEU A 133 19.18 -2.85 -2.59
N LYS A 134 20.18 -3.71 -2.36
CA LYS A 134 21.48 -3.70 -3.07
C LYS A 134 21.54 -4.63 -4.29
N LYS A 135 20.70 -5.66 -4.34
CA LYS A 135 20.72 -6.71 -5.38
C LYS A 135 19.37 -6.83 -6.08
N VAL A 136 18.81 -5.76 -6.58
CA VAL A 136 17.77 -5.93 -7.58
C VAL A 136 18.43 -6.30 -8.92
N GLY A 137 19.13 -7.41 -8.90
CA GLY A 137 19.63 -8.11 -10.07
C GLY A 137 18.73 -9.31 -10.24
N VAL A 138 17.95 -9.28 -11.32
CA VAL A 138 17.10 -10.38 -11.75
C VAL A 138 17.85 -11.70 -11.69
N THR A 139 17.30 -12.64 -10.98
CA THR A 139 17.55 -14.04 -11.23
C THR A 139 16.24 -14.71 -11.56
N ASP A 140 16.18 -15.10 -12.79
CA ASP A 140 15.38 -16.17 -13.41
C ASP A 140 13.93 -16.41 -12.94
N SER A 141 13.08 -16.33 -13.95
CA SER A 141 11.77 -16.97 -14.11
C SER A 141 11.48 -18.10 -13.11
N TYR A 142 10.95 -17.76 -11.96
CA TYR A 142 10.18 -18.72 -11.18
C TYR A 142 8.78 -18.82 -11.79
N ASN A 143 8.47 -19.95 -12.43
CA ASN A 143 7.11 -20.35 -12.77
C ASN A 143 6.32 -20.52 -11.47
N ILE A 144 5.64 -19.47 -11.02
CA ILE A 144 4.56 -19.66 -10.05
C ILE A 144 3.38 -20.21 -10.86
N LYS A 145 3.21 -21.52 -10.85
CA LYS A 145 1.90 -22.11 -10.98
C LYS A 145 1.03 -21.50 -9.89
N GLU A 146 -0.20 -21.09 -10.24
CA GLU A 146 -1.20 -20.59 -9.29
C GLU A 146 -1.01 -21.24 -7.93
N ILE A 147 -0.74 -20.46 -6.90
CA ILE A 147 -0.65 -20.98 -5.54
C ILE A 147 -2.07 -21.32 -5.11
N LYS A 148 -2.58 -22.46 -5.56
CA LYS A 148 -3.76 -23.13 -4.99
C LYS A 148 -3.36 -23.94 -3.76
N TYR A 149 -2.45 -23.42 -2.96
CA TYR A 149 -1.94 -24.18 -1.84
C TYR A 149 -2.36 -23.50 -0.53
N ILE A 150 -3.49 -23.97 0.01
CA ILE A 150 -3.74 -23.87 1.44
C ILE A 150 -3.02 -25.07 2.03
N PRO A 151 -1.91 -24.90 2.76
CA PRO A 151 -1.29 -26.04 3.42
C PRO A 151 -2.29 -26.62 4.41
N ASP A 152 -2.55 -27.92 4.36
CA ASP A 152 -3.36 -28.65 5.36
C ASP A 152 -2.84 -28.44 6.81
N SER A 153 -1.62 -27.92 6.95
CA SER A 153 -0.96 -27.64 8.23
C SER A 153 -1.32 -26.29 8.85
N ILE A 154 -1.99 -25.37 8.13
CA ILE A 154 -2.37 -24.08 8.71
C ILE A 154 -3.68 -24.29 9.47
N GLN A 155 -3.56 -24.26 10.77
CA GLN A 155 -4.75 -24.16 11.62
C GLN A 155 -5.28 -22.73 11.49
N LEU A 156 -6.35 -22.54 10.70
CA LEU A 156 -7.00 -21.24 10.49
C LEU A 156 -7.26 -20.50 11.79
N GLN A 157 -7.57 -21.24 12.86
CA GLN A 157 -7.75 -20.68 14.21
C GLN A 157 -6.55 -19.87 14.71
N ASN A 158 -5.34 -20.13 14.24
CA ASN A 158 -4.15 -19.35 14.59
C ASN A 158 -4.11 -17.98 13.89
N LEU A 159 -4.92 -17.76 12.89
CA LEU A 159 -5.02 -16.49 12.19
C LEU A 159 -5.95 -15.50 12.89
N TYR A 160 -6.97 -16.00 13.60
CA TYR A 160 -7.95 -15.14 14.27
C TYR A 160 -7.33 -14.44 15.47
N ARG A 161 -7.52 -13.13 15.54
CA ARG A 161 -7.03 -12.28 16.62
C ARG A 161 -8.16 -11.75 17.48
N ILE A 162 -9.12 -11.02 16.88
CA ILE A 162 -10.19 -10.34 17.60
C ILE A 162 -11.52 -10.58 16.88
N PRO A 163 -12.55 -11.10 17.59
CA PRO A 163 -13.91 -11.08 17.06
C PRO A 163 -14.46 -9.66 17.13
N VAL A 164 -14.75 -9.05 15.98
CA VAL A 164 -15.41 -7.74 15.92
C VAL A 164 -16.91 -7.86 16.20
N GLY A 165 -17.52 -8.96 15.76
CA GLY A 165 -18.94 -9.23 15.96
C GLY A 165 -19.63 -9.78 14.72
N LYS A 166 -20.97 -9.55 14.66
CA LYS A 166 -21.77 -9.96 13.48
C LYS A 166 -22.57 -8.78 12.95
N ARG A 167 -22.59 -8.63 11.62
CA ARG A 167 -23.49 -7.70 10.90
C ARG A 167 -24.23 -8.50 9.82
N ASP A 168 -25.54 -8.40 9.80
CA ASP A 168 -26.41 -9.10 8.83
C ASP A 168 -26.12 -10.63 8.68
N GLY A 169 -25.80 -11.27 9.82
CA GLY A 169 -25.50 -12.70 9.85
C GLY A 169 -24.06 -13.07 9.41
N ILE A 170 -23.23 -12.09 9.04
CA ILE A 170 -21.83 -12.25 8.66
C ILE A 170 -20.95 -12.02 9.89
N SER A 171 -20.08 -12.97 10.19
CA SER A 171 -19.07 -12.83 11.27
C SER A 171 -17.90 -12.01 10.78
N ILE A 172 -17.47 -11.04 11.59
CA ILE A 172 -16.34 -10.14 11.26
C ILE A 172 -15.21 -10.40 12.24
N TRP A 173 -14.02 -10.62 11.69
CA TRP A 173 -12.83 -10.96 12.44
C TRP A 173 -11.65 -10.06 12.08
N VAL A 174 -10.91 -9.61 13.07
CA VAL A 174 -9.53 -9.17 12.84
C VAL A 174 -8.65 -10.41 12.79
N VAL A 175 -7.87 -10.54 11.75
CA VAL A 175 -6.95 -11.65 11.52
C VAL A 175 -5.49 -11.16 11.46
N ASP A 176 -4.56 -12.09 11.58
CA ASP A 176 -3.15 -11.81 11.34
C ASP A 176 -2.87 -11.79 9.83
N GLY A 177 -2.94 -10.62 9.23
CA GLY A 177 -2.71 -10.44 7.79
C GLY A 177 -1.29 -10.84 7.36
N TYR A 178 -0.28 -10.64 8.23
CA TYR A 178 1.07 -11.11 7.95
C TYR A 178 1.11 -12.64 7.73
N LEU A 179 0.44 -13.40 8.59
CA LEU A 179 0.36 -14.86 8.43
C LEU A 179 -0.49 -15.27 7.22
N VAL A 180 -1.54 -14.51 6.89
CA VAL A 180 -2.32 -14.73 5.66
C VAL A 180 -1.43 -14.55 4.44
N ARG A 181 -0.72 -13.42 4.32
CA ARG A 181 0.20 -13.15 3.20
C ARG A 181 1.33 -14.15 3.13
N LYS A 182 1.87 -14.55 4.26
CA LYS A 182 2.98 -15.51 4.32
C LYS A 182 2.58 -16.90 3.86
N ASN A 183 1.39 -17.37 4.24
CA ASN A 183 1.06 -18.79 4.18
C ASN A 183 -0.10 -19.14 3.24
N ILE A 184 -0.96 -18.17 2.90
CA ILE A 184 -2.21 -18.44 2.16
C ILE A 184 -2.24 -17.65 0.86
N TYR A 185 -2.21 -16.32 0.95
CA TYR A 185 -2.38 -15.46 -0.21
C TYR A 185 -1.50 -14.21 -0.08
N PRO A 186 -0.38 -14.13 -0.83
CA PRO A 186 0.61 -13.06 -0.70
C PRO A 186 0.05 -11.66 -0.94
N ASP A 187 -0.94 -11.56 -1.81
CA ASP A 187 -1.60 -10.32 -2.22
C ASP A 187 -2.87 -10.02 -1.38
N PHE A 188 -2.93 -10.51 -0.14
CA PHE A 188 -4.04 -10.20 0.76
C PHE A 188 -3.99 -8.73 1.16
N GLY A 189 -5.05 -7.99 0.79
CA GLY A 189 -5.18 -6.55 1.07
C GLY A 189 -5.53 -6.23 2.54
N PHE A 190 -6.18 -5.09 2.75
CA PHE A 190 -6.60 -4.67 4.09
C PHE A 190 -7.74 -5.50 4.66
N SER A 191 -8.47 -6.22 3.80
CA SER A 191 -9.62 -7.03 4.18
C SER A 191 -10.00 -8.00 3.06
N GLY A 192 -10.97 -8.89 3.35
CA GLY A 192 -11.56 -9.78 2.39
C GLY A 192 -12.82 -10.46 2.90
N ASN A 193 -13.65 -10.96 1.98
CA ASN A 193 -14.88 -11.72 2.28
C ASN A 193 -14.85 -13.10 1.64
N ASP A 194 -15.74 -13.97 2.10
CA ASP A 194 -15.84 -15.37 1.69
C ASP A 194 -16.24 -15.61 0.21
N LEU A 195 -16.78 -14.62 -0.46
CA LEU A 195 -17.15 -14.74 -1.87
C LEU A 195 -15.99 -14.32 -2.79
N ALA A 196 -15.18 -13.34 -2.36
CA ALA A 196 -13.99 -12.91 -3.07
C ALA A 196 -12.82 -13.87 -2.88
N TYR A 197 -12.65 -14.38 -1.66
CA TYR A 197 -11.52 -15.24 -1.28
C TYR A 197 -12.00 -16.61 -0.77
N HIS A 198 -11.82 -17.65 -1.56
CA HIS A 198 -12.29 -19.00 -1.24
C HIS A 198 -11.63 -19.64 0.00
N PHE A 199 -10.53 -19.09 0.49
CA PHE A 199 -9.90 -19.52 1.73
C PHE A 199 -10.56 -18.92 2.98
N ILE A 200 -11.39 -17.88 2.84
CA ILE A 200 -12.15 -17.31 3.95
C ILE A 200 -13.39 -18.17 4.19
N PRO A 201 -13.64 -18.61 5.43
CA PRO A 201 -14.81 -19.44 5.75
C PRO A 201 -16.12 -18.75 5.39
N SER A 202 -17.12 -19.56 4.99
CA SER A 202 -18.43 -19.04 4.58
C SER A 202 -19.05 -18.12 5.64
N LYS A 203 -19.59 -16.99 5.17
CA LYS A 203 -20.17 -15.94 6.01
C LYS A 203 -19.18 -15.28 6.97
N GLU A 204 -17.94 -15.16 6.56
CA GLU A 204 -16.94 -14.39 7.27
C GLU A 204 -16.38 -13.24 6.45
N ILE A 205 -15.98 -12.19 7.16
CA ILE A 205 -15.17 -11.09 6.68
C ILE A 205 -13.93 -11.04 7.57
N TRP A 206 -12.77 -10.97 6.92
CA TRP A 206 -11.49 -10.82 7.58
C TRP A 206 -10.95 -9.42 7.38
N ILE A 207 -10.52 -8.79 8.47
CA ILE A 207 -9.85 -7.50 8.49
C ILE A 207 -8.42 -7.73 8.94
N ASP A 208 -7.46 -7.19 8.19
CA ASP A 208 -6.06 -7.30 8.54
C ASP A 208 -5.75 -6.54 9.84
N GLY A 209 -5.23 -7.25 10.84
CA GLY A 209 -4.81 -6.66 12.11
C GLY A 209 -3.55 -5.79 12.01
N GLN A 210 -2.89 -5.76 10.85
CA GLN A 210 -1.76 -4.89 10.56
C GLN A 210 -2.19 -3.49 10.08
N VAL A 211 -3.48 -3.28 9.89
CA VAL A 211 -4.05 -2.01 9.41
C VAL A 211 -4.54 -1.17 10.58
N SER A 212 -4.43 0.15 10.46
CA SER A 212 -4.83 1.08 11.51
C SER A 212 -6.34 1.02 11.81
N CYS A 213 -6.71 1.36 13.05
CA CYS A 213 -8.10 1.41 13.47
C CYS A 213 -8.96 2.37 12.62
N GLU A 214 -8.36 3.41 12.04
CA GLU A 214 -9.06 4.37 11.18
C GLU A 214 -9.56 3.71 9.88
N GLU A 215 -8.82 2.72 9.36
CA GLU A 215 -9.20 2.00 8.15
C GLU A 215 -10.15 0.82 8.42
N THR A 216 -10.23 0.33 9.65
CA THR A 216 -11.01 -0.87 10.01
C THR A 216 -12.49 -0.72 9.63
N GLU A 217 -13.14 0.38 9.99
CA GLU A 217 -14.57 0.57 9.70
C GLU A 217 -14.83 0.76 8.20
N TYR A 218 -13.91 1.41 7.48
CA TYR A 218 -14.00 1.53 6.03
C TYR A 218 -13.84 0.17 5.35
N SER A 219 -12.89 -0.65 5.81
CA SER A 219 -12.68 -2.01 5.32
C SER A 219 -13.91 -2.90 5.58
N ILE A 220 -14.49 -2.83 6.77
CA ILE A 220 -15.73 -3.57 7.07
C ILE A 220 -16.87 -3.14 6.14
N ALA A 221 -17.06 -1.84 5.96
CA ALA A 221 -18.12 -1.31 5.11
C ALA A 221 -17.93 -1.72 3.64
N LEU A 222 -16.69 -1.69 3.15
CA LEU A 222 -16.32 -2.14 1.82
C LEU A 222 -16.69 -3.61 1.62
N GLU A 223 -16.20 -4.49 2.48
CA GLU A 223 -16.44 -5.92 2.36
C GLU A 223 -17.92 -6.32 2.50
N MET A 224 -18.65 -5.65 3.38
CA MET A 224 -20.11 -5.86 3.52
C MET A 224 -20.86 -5.46 2.24
N MET A 225 -20.49 -4.34 1.62
CA MET A 225 -21.10 -3.85 0.39
C MET A 225 -20.75 -4.73 -0.80
N GLU A 226 -19.45 -5.01 -0.99
CA GLU A 226 -18.95 -5.87 -2.06
C GLU A 226 -19.63 -7.25 -2.00
N ARG A 227 -19.58 -7.88 -0.83
CA ARG A 227 -20.20 -9.18 -0.63
C ARG A 227 -21.70 -9.17 -0.95
N LYS A 228 -22.43 -8.12 -0.53
CA LYS A 228 -23.85 -7.94 -0.85
C LYS A 228 -24.09 -7.90 -2.35
N LEU A 229 -23.33 -7.09 -3.07
CA LEU A 229 -23.43 -6.95 -4.52
C LEU A 229 -23.10 -8.27 -5.24
N MET A 230 -22.13 -9.04 -4.74
CA MET A 230 -21.81 -10.35 -5.28
C MET A 230 -22.96 -11.37 -5.05
N VAL A 231 -23.62 -11.33 -3.89
CA VAL A 231 -24.84 -12.12 -3.63
C VAL A 231 -25.98 -11.74 -4.58
N GLU A 232 -26.09 -10.47 -4.94
CA GLU A 232 -27.05 -9.95 -5.92
C GLU A 232 -26.68 -10.30 -7.38
N GLY A 233 -25.54 -10.96 -7.60
CA GLY A 233 -25.11 -11.49 -8.91
C GLY A 233 -24.11 -10.63 -9.68
N LYS A 234 -23.55 -9.57 -9.07
CA LYS A 234 -22.44 -8.85 -9.69
C LYS A 234 -21.16 -9.68 -9.72
N SER A 235 -20.33 -9.45 -10.73
CA SER A 235 -18.95 -9.95 -10.74
C SER A 235 -18.17 -9.37 -9.56
N TYR A 236 -17.08 -10.04 -9.16
CA TYR A 236 -16.17 -9.49 -8.14
C TYR A 236 -15.68 -8.08 -8.51
N SER A 237 -15.21 -7.88 -9.76
CA SER A 237 -14.70 -6.59 -10.22
C SER A 237 -15.74 -5.48 -10.11
N ASP A 238 -16.98 -5.72 -10.64
CA ASP A 238 -18.04 -4.71 -10.59
C ASP A 238 -18.50 -4.42 -9.15
N ALA A 239 -18.57 -5.45 -8.32
CA ALA A 239 -18.97 -5.32 -6.92
C ALA A 239 -17.92 -4.53 -6.12
N TYR A 240 -16.64 -4.82 -6.34
CA TYR A 240 -15.52 -4.10 -5.71
C TYR A 240 -15.51 -2.62 -6.12
N GLU A 241 -15.61 -2.31 -7.42
CA GLU A 241 -15.62 -0.93 -7.91
C GLU A 241 -16.76 -0.10 -7.29
N ASP A 242 -17.98 -0.63 -7.29
CA ASP A 242 -19.14 0.04 -6.68
C ASP A 242 -18.97 0.21 -5.15
N ALA A 243 -18.44 -0.80 -4.47
CA ALA A 243 -18.17 -0.72 -3.04
C ALA A 243 -17.14 0.37 -2.74
N VAL A 244 -16.02 0.39 -3.45
CA VAL A 244 -14.97 1.41 -3.30
C VAL A 244 -15.52 2.81 -3.55
N GLN A 245 -16.35 3.00 -4.56
CA GLN A 245 -16.99 4.30 -4.84
C GLN A 245 -17.91 4.74 -3.68
N THR A 246 -18.66 3.79 -3.09
CA THR A 246 -19.53 4.08 -1.95
C THR A 246 -18.74 4.49 -0.73
N ILE A 247 -17.62 3.78 -0.46
CA ILE A 247 -16.73 4.11 0.67
C ILE A 247 -16.05 5.47 0.45
N GLN A 248 -15.69 5.82 -0.79
CA GLN A 248 -15.19 7.14 -1.10
C GLN A 248 -16.17 8.26 -0.68
N GLN A 249 -17.44 8.09 -0.98
CA GLN A 249 -18.48 9.05 -0.57
C GLN A 249 -18.59 9.16 0.96
N GLN A 250 -18.45 8.05 1.69
CA GLN A 250 -18.46 8.06 3.15
C GLN A 250 -17.24 8.79 3.73
N ARG A 251 -16.05 8.59 3.13
CA ARG A 251 -14.82 9.32 3.51
C ARG A 251 -14.98 10.82 3.30
N ASP A 252 -15.53 11.22 2.15
CA ASP A 252 -15.79 12.63 1.84
C ASP A 252 -16.79 13.25 2.83
N ALA A 253 -17.87 12.54 3.15
CA ALA A 253 -18.85 13.01 4.11
C ALA A 253 -18.26 13.17 5.53
N MET A 254 -17.42 12.24 5.97
CA MET A 254 -16.75 12.32 7.27
C MET A 254 -15.78 13.51 7.32
N GLU A 255 -15.02 13.76 6.26
CA GLU A 255 -14.13 14.92 6.19
C GLU A 255 -14.91 16.23 6.30
N HIS A 256 -16.00 16.38 5.55
CA HIS A 256 -16.87 17.56 5.64
C HIS A 256 -17.42 17.78 7.05
N LEU A 257 -17.78 16.69 7.73
CA LEU A 257 -18.24 16.76 9.12
C LEU A 257 -17.14 17.28 10.05
N ILE A 258 -15.93 16.74 9.93
CA ILE A 258 -14.76 17.15 10.73
C ILE A 258 -14.43 18.62 10.45
N GLN A 259 -14.37 19.03 9.19
CA GLN A 259 -14.09 20.42 8.81
C GLN A 259 -15.13 21.39 9.37
N SER A 260 -16.41 21.05 9.25
CA SER A 260 -17.50 21.91 9.73
C SER A 260 -17.51 22.02 11.27
N HIS A 261 -17.20 20.92 11.95
CA HIS A 261 -17.24 20.87 13.41
C HIS A 261 -16.04 21.58 14.06
N PHE A 262 -14.83 21.33 13.51
CA PHE A 262 -13.59 21.87 14.07
C PHE A 262 -13.12 23.17 13.42
N LYS A 263 -13.80 23.68 12.38
CA LYS A 263 -13.41 24.86 11.59
C LYS A 263 -11.98 24.77 11.05
N ILE A 264 -11.55 23.56 10.72
CA ILE A 264 -10.22 23.30 10.15
C ILE A 264 -10.33 23.49 8.65
N ALA A 265 -9.66 24.50 8.10
CA ALA A 265 -9.50 24.65 6.66
C ALA A 265 -8.45 23.64 6.18
N ILE A 266 -8.86 22.61 5.48
CA ILE A 266 -7.94 21.73 4.75
C ILE A 266 -7.63 22.41 3.41
N PRO A 267 -6.36 22.62 3.06
CA PRO A 267 -6.02 23.29 1.80
C PRO A 267 -6.53 22.51 0.59
N ASP A 268 -7.17 23.19 -0.34
CA ASP A 268 -7.68 22.68 -1.63
C ASP A 268 -6.59 22.16 -2.60
N SER A 269 -5.33 22.15 -2.18
CA SER A 269 -4.18 21.80 -3.02
C SER A 269 -4.07 20.32 -3.42
N LEU A 270 -5.06 19.51 -3.05
CA LEU A 270 -5.25 18.12 -3.48
C LEU A 270 -6.57 17.96 -4.24
N SER A 271 -6.99 18.98 -5.00
CA SER A 271 -8.18 18.88 -5.80
C SER A 271 -8.03 17.79 -6.89
N ARG A 272 -9.13 17.15 -7.24
CA ARG A 272 -9.28 16.06 -8.22
C ARG A 272 -8.81 16.40 -9.65
N ASP A 273 -8.30 17.64 -9.88
CA ASP A 273 -7.86 18.14 -11.19
C ASP A 273 -6.42 17.76 -11.58
N ALA A 274 -5.70 17.04 -10.74
CA ALA A 274 -4.48 16.38 -11.18
C ALA A 274 -4.92 15.20 -12.06
N GLY A 275 -5.00 15.40 -13.38
CA GLY A 275 -5.47 14.44 -14.37
C GLY A 275 -4.94 13.03 -14.11
N ILE A 276 -5.70 12.28 -13.34
CA ILE A 276 -5.40 10.89 -12.99
C ILE A 276 -5.78 10.11 -14.23
N ILE A 277 -4.78 9.70 -15.00
CA ILE A 277 -4.96 8.67 -16.02
C ILE A 277 -4.98 7.35 -15.23
N ASP A 278 -6.08 6.63 -15.34
CA ASP A 278 -6.16 5.26 -14.83
C ASP A 278 -4.98 4.47 -15.44
N PRO A 279 -4.07 3.94 -14.63
CA PRO A 279 -2.93 3.20 -15.14
C PRO A 279 -3.33 1.91 -15.86
N ASP A 280 -4.57 1.46 -15.73
CA ASP A 280 -5.11 0.25 -16.36
C ASP A 280 -5.80 0.54 -17.72
N GLU A 281 -5.95 1.82 -18.13
CA GLU A 281 -6.48 2.21 -19.46
C GLU A 281 -5.44 2.15 -20.61
N LYS A 282 -4.37 1.36 -20.49
CA LYS A 282 -3.38 1.18 -21.57
C LYS A 282 -3.35 -0.23 -22.09
#